data_7c43eca178f8e536558be0bd88e78620
#
_entry.id   7c43eca178f8e536558be0bd88e78620
#
_cell.length_a   1.000
_cell.length_b   1.000
_cell.length_c   1.000
_cell.angle_alpha   90.00
_cell.angle_beta   90.00
_cell.angle_gamma   90.00
#
_symmetry.space_group_name_H-M   'P 1'
#
loop_
_entity.id
_entity.type
_entity.pdbx_description
1 polymer ?
#
loop_
_entity_poly.entity_id
_entity_poly.type
_entity_poly.pdbx_seq_one_letter_code
_entity_poly.pdbx_strand_id
1 'polypeptide(L)'
;VVVFTPSNFPLAFSTAGSDTISALAAGCPVIVKSHSMHSGTGELISYAINKALKKTRMPDGIFSNLNGKENEVGEFLVKHTKISGVGFTGSLKGGRALIEIANNRSNPIPVFAEMGSINPIVIMDGALEQENKKLIDQISSSITLGAGQFCTNPGLILSLIHI
;
A
#
# COMPACT_ATOMS: atom_id res chain seq x y z
N VAL A 1 3.32 -14.14 -6.25
CA VAL A 1 2.50 -12.93 -6.03
C VAL A 1 3.27 -11.71 -6.56
N VAL A 2 2.58 -10.74 -7.13
CA VAL A 2 3.15 -9.42 -7.41
C VAL A 2 2.57 -8.39 -6.44
N VAL A 3 3.43 -7.49 -5.93
CA VAL A 3 3.05 -6.43 -5.00
C VAL A 3 3.42 -5.07 -5.60
N PHE A 4 2.46 -4.17 -5.65
CA PHE A 4 2.65 -2.78 -6.10
C PHE A 4 2.64 -1.84 -4.91
N THR A 5 3.68 -1.03 -4.78
CA THR A 5 3.87 -0.15 -3.62
C THR A 5 3.35 1.26 -3.87
N PRO A 6 2.82 1.96 -2.85
CA PRO A 6 2.34 3.33 -2.98
C PRO A 6 3.51 4.34 -2.93
N SER A 7 3.26 5.57 -3.39
CA SER A 7 4.23 6.67 -3.35
C SER A 7 4.39 7.30 -1.96
N ASN A 8 3.32 7.35 -1.19
CA ASN A 8 3.20 8.15 0.03
C ASN A 8 3.66 7.43 1.32
N PHE A 9 3.92 6.11 1.26
CA PHE A 9 4.44 5.33 2.38
C PHE A 9 5.69 4.54 1.97
N PRO A 10 6.85 5.18 1.82
CA PRO A 10 8.05 4.55 1.28
C PRO A 10 8.65 3.45 2.17
N LEU A 11 8.23 3.36 3.41
CA LEU A 11 8.68 2.33 4.37
C LEU A 11 7.55 1.38 4.78
N ALA A 12 6.45 1.90 5.34
CA ALA A 12 5.43 1.07 5.99
C ALA A 12 4.63 0.17 5.04
N PHE A 13 4.30 0.65 3.84
CA PHE A 13 3.53 -0.08 2.83
C PHE A 13 4.28 -0.25 1.51
N SER A 14 5.61 -0.21 1.57
CA SER A 14 6.47 -0.31 0.40
C SER A 14 7.07 -1.71 0.25
N THR A 15 8.33 -1.79 -0.17
CA THR A 15 9.05 -3.01 -0.55
C THR A 15 9.05 -4.09 0.53
N ALA A 16 9.12 -3.72 1.82
CA ALA A 16 8.95 -4.62 2.97
C ALA A 16 7.64 -4.34 3.71
N GLY A 17 6.63 -3.84 3.03
CA GLY A 17 5.34 -3.52 3.62
C GLY A 17 4.49 -4.77 3.91
N SER A 18 3.28 -4.53 4.43
CA SER A 18 2.35 -5.58 4.84
C SER A 18 2.08 -6.60 3.75
N ASP A 19 1.85 -6.18 2.51
CA ASP A 19 1.52 -7.08 1.41
C ASP A 19 2.69 -8.03 1.07
N THR A 20 3.92 -7.49 1.05
CA THR A 20 5.13 -8.29 0.81
C THR A 20 5.35 -9.30 1.92
N ILE A 21 5.27 -8.84 3.18
CA ILE A 21 5.58 -9.70 4.33
C ILE A 21 4.49 -10.75 4.53
N SER A 22 3.22 -10.41 4.37
CA SER A 22 2.12 -11.38 4.49
C SER A 22 2.20 -12.45 3.40
N ALA A 23 2.52 -12.09 2.17
CA ALA A 23 2.71 -13.05 1.09
C ALA A 23 3.90 -13.99 1.35
N LEU A 24 5.05 -13.45 1.79
CA LEU A 24 6.20 -14.27 2.17
C LEU A 24 5.89 -15.19 3.36
N ALA A 25 5.17 -14.70 4.39
CA ALA A 25 4.75 -15.50 5.54
C ALA A 25 3.79 -16.63 5.15
N ALA A 26 2.98 -16.43 4.11
CA ALA A 26 2.13 -17.45 3.52
C ALA A 26 2.89 -18.44 2.61
N GLY A 27 4.21 -18.30 2.47
CA GLY A 27 5.03 -19.17 1.63
C GLY A 27 5.00 -18.83 0.14
N CYS A 28 4.52 -17.65 -0.23
CA CYS A 28 4.45 -17.21 -1.62
C CYS A 28 5.72 -16.47 -2.02
N PRO A 29 6.38 -16.80 -3.14
CA PRO A 29 7.38 -15.94 -3.74
C PRO A 29 6.78 -14.60 -4.17
N VAL A 30 7.52 -13.52 -3.96
CA VAL A 30 7.04 -12.15 -4.20
C VAL A 30 7.92 -11.40 -5.19
N ILE A 31 7.29 -10.77 -6.15
CA ILE A 31 7.88 -9.75 -7.01
C ILE A 31 7.29 -8.41 -6.59
N VAL A 32 8.10 -7.52 -6.07
CA VAL A 32 7.69 -6.15 -5.77
C VAL A 32 7.94 -5.27 -6.98
N LYS A 33 6.94 -4.56 -7.43
CA LYS A 33 7.07 -3.43 -8.36
C LYS A 33 7.12 -2.16 -7.52
N SER A 34 8.31 -1.67 -7.22
CA SER A 34 8.53 -0.45 -6.43
C SER A 34 7.97 0.79 -7.12
N HIS A 35 7.50 1.74 -6.32
CA HIS A 35 7.06 3.03 -6.85
C HIS A 35 8.27 3.88 -7.28
N SER A 36 8.17 4.52 -8.44
CA SER A 36 9.26 5.30 -9.03
C SER A 36 9.70 6.51 -8.20
N MET A 37 8.81 7.05 -7.36
CA MET A 37 9.10 8.21 -6.51
C MET A 37 10.08 7.92 -5.36
N HIS A 38 10.28 6.64 -5.01
CA HIS A 38 11.22 6.25 -3.95
C HIS A 38 12.00 4.98 -4.29
N SER A 39 12.40 4.83 -5.54
CA SER A 39 13.14 3.68 -6.04
C SER A 39 14.42 3.37 -5.26
N GLY A 40 15.17 4.40 -4.85
CA GLY A 40 16.36 4.22 -4.01
C GLY A 40 16.07 3.60 -2.64
N THR A 41 14.98 4.01 -1.99
CA THR A 41 14.52 3.40 -0.74
C THR A 41 14.14 1.93 -0.99
N GLY A 42 13.41 1.65 -2.07
CA GLY A 42 13.05 0.29 -2.47
C GLY A 42 14.26 -0.61 -2.68
N GLU A 43 15.32 -0.10 -3.32
CA GLU A 43 16.58 -0.84 -3.52
C GLU A 43 17.30 -1.15 -2.20
N LEU A 44 17.42 -0.19 -1.29
CA LEU A 44 18.05 -0.41 0.01
C LEU A 44 17.32 -1.48 0.84
N ILE A 45 15.98 -1.43 0.83
CA ILE A 45 15.15 -2.42 1.51
C ILE A 45 15.28 -3.78 0.84
N SER A 46 15.26 -3.82 -0.48
CA SER A 46 15.47 -5.04 -1.27
C SER A 46 16.82 -5.69 -0.96
N TYR A 47 17.87 -4.90 -0.88
CA TYR A 47 19.20 -5.39 -0.45
C TYR A 47 19.15 -6.03 0.93
N ALA A 48 18.47 -5.38 1.89
CA ALA A 48 18.34 -5.92 3.26
C ALA A 48 17.57 -7.25 3.28
N ILE A 49 16.45 -7.35 2.53
CA ILE A 49 15.67 -8.59 2.40
C ILE A 49 16.53 -9.69 1.80
N ASN A 50 17.19 -9.43 0.67
CA ASN A 50 18.03 -10.44 0.01
C ASN A 50 19.20 -10.89 0.89
N LYS A 51 19.78 -9.98 1.68
CA LYS A 51 20.81 -10.34 2.68
C LYS A 51 20.25 -11.26 3.78
N ALA A 52 19.04 -10.98 4.24
CA ALA A 52 18.36 -11.82 5.24
C ALA A 52 18.05 -13.22 4.67
N LEU A 53 17.52 -13.30 3.44
CA LEU A 53 17.23 -14.57 2.77
C LEU A 53 18.49 -15.45 2.62
N LYS A 54 19.60 -14.84 2.20
CA LYS A 54 20.90 -15.56 2.13
C LYS A 54 21.37 -16.04 3.50
N LYS A 55 21.26 -15.20 4.55
CA LYS A 55 21.67 -15.56 5.92
C LYS A 55 20.83 -16.71 6.47
N THR A 56 19.56 -16.78 6.13
CA THR A 56 18.62 -17.81 6.57
C THR A 56 18.55 -19.02 5.63
N ARG A 57 19.39 -19.05 4.60
CA ARG A 57 19.46 -20.13 3.60
C ARG A 57 18.12 -20.42 2.92
N MET A 58 17.35 -19.37 2.67
CA MET A 58 16.11 -19.48 1.90
C MET A 58 16.42 -19.76 0.44
N PRO A 59 15.53 -20.46 -0.29
CA PRO A 59 15.70 -20.72 -1.71
C PRO A 59 15.84 -19.45 -2.54
N ASP A 60 16.57 -19.53 -3.64
CA ASP A 60 16.67 -18.43 -4.60
C ASP A 60 15.31 -18.12 -5.27
N GLY A 61 15.06 -16.86 -5.61
CA GLY A 61 13.85 -16.44 -6.32
C GLY A 61 12.62 -16.24 -5.45
N ILE A 62 12.74 -16.33 -4.11
CA ILE A 62 11.61 -16.03 -3.20
C ILE A 62 11.21 -14.56 -3.25
N PHE A 63 12.17 -13.66 -3.42
CA PHE A 63 11.92 -12.23 -3.45
C PHE A 63 12.68 -11.57 -4.59
N SER A 64 12.00 -10.68 -5.30
CA SER A 64 12.56 -9.80 -6.33
C SER A 64 11.97 -8.40 -6.23
N ASN A 65 12.77 -7.38 -6.49
CA ASN A 65 12.32 -6.01 -6.59
C ASN A 65 12.57 -5.47 -8.00
N LEU A 66 11.54 -4.89 -8.60
CA LEU A 66 11.61 -4.30 -9.93
C LEU A 66 11.31 -2.81 -9.85
N ASN A 67 12.18 -2.03 -10.45
CA ASN A 67 11.98 -0.60 -10.67
C ASN A 67 11.51 -0.36 -12.11
N GLY A 68 10.70 0.66 -12.28
CA GLY A 68 10.20 1.08 -13.59
C GLY A 68 9.20 2.21 -13.43
N LYS A 69 9.27 3.20 -14.27
CA LYS A 69 8.35 4.34 -14.27
C LYS A 69 7.06 4.02 -15.02
N GLU A 70 7.16 3.23 -16.07
CA GLU A 70 6.08 2.97 -17.01
C GLU A 70 5.08 1.93 -16.45
N ASN A 71 3.83 2.05 -16.85
CA ASN A 71 2.77 1.11 -16.47
C ASN A 71 2.96 -0.28 -17.12
N GLU A 72 3.69 -0.34 -18.23
CA GLU A 72 3.95 -1.57 -19.00
C GLU A 72 4.52 -2.70 -18.14
N VAL A 73 5.46 -2.39 -17.25
CA VAL A 73 6.03 -3.39 -16.33
C VAL A 73 4.95 -3.98 -15.43
N GLY A 74 4.07 -3.13 -14.90
CA GLY A 74 2.96 -3.56 -14.06
C GLY A 74 1.96 -4.43 -14.81
N GLU A 75 1.56 -4.00 -16.00
CA GLU A 75 0.65 -4.75 -16.85
C GLU A 75 1.23 -6.11 -17.26
N PHE A 76 2.50 -6.13 -17.67
CA PHE A 76 3.19 -7.36 -18.01
C PHE A 76 3.18 -8.36 -16.86
N LEU A 77 3.49 -7.90 -15.65
CA LEU A 77 3.49 -8.76 -14.46
C LEU A 77 2.10 -9.34 -14.20
N VAL A 78 1.06 -8.52 -14.19
CA VAL A 78 -0.31 -9.01 -13.92
C VAL A 78 -0.80 -9.95 -15.01
N LYS A 79 -0.44 -9.71 -16.27
CA LYS A 79 -0.79 -10.59 -17.41
C LYS A 79 -0.01 -11.91 -17.40
N HIS A 80 1.13 -11.98 -16.72
CA HIS A 80 2.02 -13.14 -16.78
C HIS A 80 1.40 -14.39 -16.11
N THR A 81 1.42 -15.52 -16.79
CA THR A 81 0.71 -16.76 -16.36
C THR A 81 1.18 -17.34 -15.05
N LYS A 82 2.43 -17.11 -14.65
CA LYS A 82 3.00 -17.57 -13.38
C LYS A 82 2.62 -16.70 -12.17
N ILE A 83 1.98 -15.56 -12.37
CA ILE A 83 1.47 -14.73 -11.27
C ILE A 83 0.09 -15.25 -10.87
N SER A 84 -0.09 -15.52 -9.58
CA SER A 84 -1.30 -16.12 -9.02
C SER A 84 -2.07 -15.17 -8.10
N GLY A 85 -1.56 -13.96 -7.87
CA GLY A 85 -2.23 -12.95 -7.04
C GLY A 85 -1.53 -11.62 -7.11
N VAL A 86 -2.26 -10.56 -6.80
CA VAL A 86 -1.78 -9.17 -6.81
C VAL A 86 -2.11 -8.52 -5.49
N GLY A 87 -1.10 -7.91 -4.84
CA GLY A 87 -1.27 -6.92 -3.77
C GLY A 87 -1.03 -5.53 -4.35
N PHE A 88 -1.89 -4.59 -4.03
CA PHE A 88 -1.78 -3.20 -4.51
C PHE A 88 -2.18 -2.23 -3.43
N THR A 89 -1.35 -1.22 -3.22
CA THR A 89 -1.69 -0.03 -2.44
C THR A 89 -1.45 1.20 -3.29
N GLY A 90 -2.46 2.04 -3.49
CA GLY A 90 -2.32 3.22 -4.32
C GLY A 90 -3.64 3.87 -4.73
N SER A 91 -3.67 4.49 -5.91
CA SER A 91 -4.84 5.23 -6.39
C SER A 91 -5.99 4.32 -6.83
N LEU A 92 -7.23 4.81 -6.71
CA LEU A 92 -8.42 4.14 -7.23
C LEU A 92 -8.27 3.77 -8.72
N LYS A 93 -7.72 4.69 -9.53
CA LYS A 93 -7.50 4.44 -10.96
C LYS A 93 -6.54 3.28 -11.19
N GLY A 94 -5.43 3.24 -10.47
CA GLY A 94 -4.43 2.17 -10.58
C GLY A 94 -4.98 0.82 -10.15
N GLY A 95 -5.63 0.78 -8.98
CA GLY A 95 -6.22 -0.46 -8.46
C GLY A 95 -7.28 -1.04 -9.39
N ARG A 96 -8.19 -0.21 -9.89
CA ARG A 96 -9.22 -0.65 -10.86
C ARG A 96 -8.62 -1.18 -12.16
N ALA A 97 -7.60 -0.53 -12.70
CA ALA A 97 -6.92 -1.00 -13.90
C ALA A 97 -6.30 -2.39 -13.69
N LEU A 98 -5.64 -2.63 -12.56
CA LEU A 98 -5.05 -3.94 -12.25
C LEU A 98 -6.13 -5.02 -12.04
N ILE A 99 -7.25 -4.68 -11.39
CA ILE A 99 -8.40 -5.58 -11.23
C ILE A 99 -8.95 -5.97 -12.60
N GLU A 100 -9.14 -5.02 -13.51
CA GLU A 100 -9.62 -5.28 -14.86
C GLU A 100 -8.67 -6.21 -15.62
N ILE A 101 -7.38 -5.94 -15.60
CA ILE A 101 -6.38 -6.80 -16.24
C ILE A 101 -6.41 -8.22 -15.65
N ALA A 102 -6.46 -8.35 -14.34
CA ALA A 102 -6.47 -9.64 -13.64
C ALA A 102 -7.72 -10.46 -13.96
N ASN A 103 -8.88 -9.82 -14.03
CA ASN A 103 -10.16 -10.47 -14.36
C ASN A 103 -10.26 -10.90 -15.82
N ASN A 104 -9.61 -10.17 -16.74
CA ASN A 104 -9.63 -10.47 -18.17
C ASN A 104 -8.59 -11.51 -18.60
N ARG A 105 -7.87 -12.12 -17.68
CA ARG A 105 -6.97 -13.25 -17.97
C ARG A 105 -7.76 -14.51 -18.30
N SER A 106 -7.20 -15.41 -19.10
CA SER A 106 -7.76 -16.74 -19.32
C SER A 106 -7.98 -17.52 -18.02
N ASN A 107 -7.10 -17.31 -17.03
CA ASN A 107 -7.25 -17.77 -15.65
C ASN A 107 -7.23 -16.52 -14.74
N PRO A 108 -8.39 -15.98 -14.33
CA PRO A 108 -8.46 -14.83 -13.42
C PRO A 108 -7.73 -15.07 -12.10
N ILE A 109 -7.17 -14.04 -11.54
CA ILE A 109 -6.44 -14.08 -10.25
C ILE A 109 -6.98 -13.05 -9.28
N PRO A 110 -6.89 -13.29 -7.96
CA PRO A 110 -7.31 -12.33 -6.95
C PRO A 110 -6.42 -11.09 -6.95
N VAL A 111 -7.06 -9.93 -6.74
CA VAL A 111 -6.40 -8.65 -6.53
C VAL A 111 -6.84 -8.09 -5.18
N PHE A 112 -5.91 -7.93 -4.26
CA PHE A 112 -6.10 -7.28 -2.97
C PHE A 112 -5.63 -5.84 -3.13
N ALA A 113 -6.57 -4.92 -3.29
CA ALA A 113 -6.28 -3.52 -3.61
C ALA A 113 -6.77 -2.58 -2.51
N GLU A 114 -5.82 -1.98 -1.78
CA GLU A 114 -6.05 -0.84 -0.91
C GLU A 114 -5.94 0.45 -1.72
N MET A 115 -7.06 1.14 -1.86
CA MET A 115 -7.18 2.36 -2.67
C MET A 115 -7.45 3.59 -1.77
N GLY A 116 -8.13 4.59 -2.25
CA GLY A 116 -8.45 5.77 -1.46
C GLY A 116 -9.44 5.50 -0.31
N SER A 117 -9.39 6.35 0.72
CA SER A 117 -10.23 6.27 1.91
C SER A 117 -10.81 7.63 2.28
N ILE A 118 -11.77 7.66 3.21
CA ILE A 118 -12.36 8.89 3.76
C ILE A 118 -12.09 9.01 5.25
N ASN A 119 -12.08 7.91 6.01
CA ASN A 119 -11.84 7.87 7.46
C ASN A 119 -12.68 8.92 8.22
N PRO A 120 -13.99 8.79 8.25
CA PRO A 120 -14.84 9.79 8.89
C PRO A 120 -14.62 9.81 10.40
N ILE A 121 -14.52 11.01 10.98
CA ILE A 121 -14.52 11.23 12.42
C ILE A 121 -15.91 11.73 12.82
N VAL A 122 -16.53 11.07 13.81
CA VAL A 122 -17.78 11.51 14.41
C VAL A 122 -17.45 12.05 15.81
N ILE A 123 -17.71 13.33 16.06
CA ILE A 123 -17.47 13.99 17.33
C ILE A 123 -18.78 14.00 18.10
N MET A 124 -18.83 13.26 19.21
CA MET A 124 -19.99 13.15 20.09
C MET A 124 -19.96 14.25 21.17
N ASP A 125 -21.12 14.56 21.76
CA ASP A 125 -21.29 15.61 22.78
C ASP A 125 -20.26 15.54 23.91
N GLY A 126 -20.04 14.39 24.51
CA GLY A 126 -19.09 14.24 25.60
C GLY A 126 -17.65 14.59 25.25
N ALA A 127 -17.27 14.57 23.97
CA ALA A 127 -15.96 15.02 23.53
C ALA A 127 -15.89 16.55 23.42
N LEU A 128 -17.02 17.22 23.17
CA LEU A 128 -17.13 18.68 23.09
C LEU A 128 -17.18 19.34 24.47
N GLU A 129 -17.64 18.63 25.49
CA GLU A 129 -17.70 19.11 26.88
C GLU A 129 -16.32 19.10 27.57
N GLN A 130 -15.36 18.34 27.03
CA GLN A 130 -14.01 18.25 27.55
C GLN A 130 -13.09 19.28 26.88
N GLU A 131 -11.79 19.29 27.22
CA GLU A 131 -10.78 20.24 26.70
C GLU A 131 -10.81 20.44 25.17
N ASN A 132 -11.68 21.28 24.67
CA ASN A 132 -11.91 21.54 23.23
C ASN A 132 -10.61 21.85 22.46
N LYS A 133 -9.67 22.58 23.09
CA LYS A 133 -8.40 22.93 22.44
C LYS A 133 -7.57 21.70 22.11
N LYS A 134 -7.47 20.74 23.02
CA LYS A 134 -6.69 19.51 22.80
C LYS A 134 -7.31 18.65 21.67
N LEU A 135 -8.63 18.57 21.62
CA LEU A 135 -9.33 17.85 20.56
C LEU A 135 -9.09 18.50 19.20
N ILE A 136 -9.19 19.83 19.12
CA ILE A 136 -8.91 20.59 17.88
C ILE A 136 -7.47 20.38 17.42
N ASP A 137 -6.51 20.48 18.32
CA ASP A 137 -5.09 20.27 17.99
C ASP A 137 -4.82 18.83 17.49
N GLN A 138 -5.43 17.84 18.10
CA GLN A 138 -5.32 16.44 17.67
C GLN A 138 -5.93 16.20 16.28
N ILE A 139 -7.12 16.72 16.03
CA ILE A 139 -7.80 16.59 14.73
C ILE A 139 -7.00 17.33 13.66
N SER A 140 -6.55 18.57 13.94
CA SER A 140 -5.76 19.35 13.01
C SER A 140 -4.44 18.65 12.65
N SER A 141 -3.76 18.11 13.66
CA SER A 141 -2.52 17.33 13.47
C SER A 141 -2.77 16.08 12.64
N SER A 142 -3.88 15.38 12.88
CA SER A 142 -4.25 14.18 12.14
C SER A 142 -4.56 14.47 10.67
N ILE A 143 -5.29 15.55 10.39
CA ILE A 143 -5.63 15.97 9.01
C ILE A 143 -4.38 16.36 8.22
N THR A 144 -3.48 17.10 8.86
CA THR A 144 -2.29 17.67 8.21
C THR A 144 -1.10 16.74 8.18
N LEU A 145 -1.16 15.59 8.84
CA LEU A 145 -0.08 14.63 8.89
C LEU A 145 0.34 14.19 7.47
N GLY A 146 1.65 14.24 7.20
CA GLY A 146 2.18 13.92 5.88
C GLY A 146 1.63 14.84 4.76
N ALA A 147 1.42 16.13 5.08
CA ALA A 147 0.80 17.12 4.19
C ALA A 147 -0.62 16.73 3.71
N GLY A 148 -1.35 15.98 4.52
CA GLY A 148 -2.70 15.49 4.20
C GLY A 148 -2.74 14.39 3.13
N GLN A 149 -1.60 13.75 2.83
CA GLN A 149 -1.49 12.79 1.72
C GLN A 149 -1.54 11.33 2.13
N PHE A 150 -1.74 11.04 3.42
CA PHE A 150 -1.89 9.65 3.86
C PHE A 150 -3.33 9.16 3.67
N CYS A 151 -3.48 7.91 3.25
CA CYS A 151 -4.78 7.26 3.18
C CYS A 151 -5.44 7.09 4.56
N THR A 152 -4.69 7.25 5.64
CA THR A 152 -5.14 7.20 7.03
C THR A 152 -5.64 8.55 7.56
N ASN A 153 -5.45 9.65 6.83
CA ASN A 153 -5.90 10.96 7.28
C ASN A 153 -7.43 11.06 7.23
N PRO A 154 -8.05 11.76 8.20
CA PRO A 154 -9.49 12.03 8.15
C PRO A 154 -9.85 12.94 6.96
N GLY A 155 -10.81 12.52 6.17
CA GLY A 155 -11.35 13.30 5.04
C GLY A 155 -12.76 13.85 5.30
N LEU A 156 -13.39 13.47 6.41
CA LEU A 156 -14.72 13.94 6.79
C LEU A 156 -14.82 14.06 8.32
N ILE A 157 -15.31 15.21 8.79
CA ILE A 157 -15.58 15.43 10.21
C ILE A 157 -17.06 15.75 10.36
N LEU A 158 -17.75 14.99 11.19
CA LEU A 158 -19.14 15.15 11.55
C LEU A 158 -19.22 15.55 13.01
N SER A 159 -20.01 16.60 13.33
CA SER A 159 -20.26 17.06 14.66
C SER A 159 -21.73 17.37 14.84
N LEU A 160 -22.24 17.22 16.04
CA LEU A 160 -23.66 17.49 16.37
C LEU A 160 -24.05 18.96 16.25
N ILE A 161 -23.09 19.87 16.21
CA ILE A 161 -23.34 21.31 16.09
C ILE A 161 -23.93 21.72 14.70
N HIS A 162 -23.89 20.82 13.74
CA HIS A 162 -24.38 21.07 12.37
C HIS A 162 -25.74 20.43 12.09
N ILE A 163 -26.40 19.94 13.09
CA ILE A 163 -27.75 19.34 13.02
C ILE A 163 -28.77 20.34 13.54
#